data_7ba3d235f331b7a094e57c4c25f36d56
#
_entry.id   7ba3d235f331b7a094e57c4c25f36d56
#
_cell.length_a   1.000
_cell.length_b   1.000
_cell.length_c   1.000
_cell.angle_alpha   90.00
_cell.angle_beta   90.00
_cell.angle_gamma   90.00
#
_symmetry.space_group_name_H-M   'P 1'
#
loop_
_entity.id
_entity.type
_entity.pdbx_description
1 polymer ?
#
loop_
_entity_poly.entity_id
_entity_poly.type
_entity_poly.pdbx_seq_one_letter_code
_entity_poly.pdbx_strand_id
1 'polypeptide(L)'
;MALPGLFLAACSGVGAPPPATTSTGAAASPPGFADRMSSMVFGPPPKPGEGKVEPPDPTDCPMVTVRQGAATVTVYGSGGQAPTNVRYQATVGELARECAIQGGTISAKLGLQGRVILGPAGGPGRLEVPVRFALVREGPEPKTIWTQMYRVPVEVPAGQTNVPFVHIEDKISFPTPPGRELEAYVFYVGFDQQGVREPQRRGQRR
;
A
#
# COMPACT_ATOMS: atom_id res chain seq x y z
N MET A 1 -63.03 -22.56 -25.65
CA MET A 1 -64.19 -22.12 -24.87
C MET A 1 -63.71 -21.37 -23.63
N ALA A 2 -64.20 -20.11 -23.49
CA ALA A 2 -64.23 -19.26 -22.32
C ALA A 2 -62.92 -18.62 -21.75
N LEU A 3 -62.60 -17.42 -22.19
CA LEU A 3 -62.25 -16.26 -21.32
C LEU A 3 -63.51 -15.84 -20.51
N PRO A 4 -63.46 -15.12 -19.37
CA PRO A 4 -62.91 -13.78 -19.20
C PRO A 4 -62.33 -13.52 -17.80
N GLY A 5 -61.66 -12.38 -17.60
CA GLY A 5 -62.09 -11.28 -16.82
C GLY A 5 -60.99 -10.30 -16.42
N LEU A 6 -61.09 -9.18 -16.99
CA LEU A 6 -60.40 -7.91 -16.75
C LEU A 6 -60.84 -7.32 -15.40
N PHE A 7 -59.90 -6.90 -14.49
CA PHE A 7 -60.22 -5.91 -13.43
C PHE A 7 -59.10 -4.89 -13.31
N LEU A 8 -59.37 -3.70 -13.87
CA LEU A 8 -58.68 -2.47 -13.51
C LEU A 8 -59.24 -1.99 -12.15
N ALA A 9 -58.33 -1.67 -11.23
CA ALA A 9 -58.65 -0.82 -10.09
C ALA A 9 -57.55 0.25 -9.99
N ALA A 10 -57.91 1.46 -10.45
CA ALA A 10 -57.18 2.68 -10.16
C ALA A 10 -57.56 3.14 -8.74
N CYS A 11 -56.58 3.39 -7.89
CA CYS A 11 -56.74 4.19 -6.68
C CYS A 11 -55.70 5.31 -6.67
N SER A 12 -56.16 6.51 -7.02
CA SER A 12 -55.51 7.78 -6.74
C SER A 12 -55.56 8.05 -5.23
N GLY A 13 -54.40 8.04 -4.57
CA GLY A 13 -54.25 8.48 -3.19
C GLY A 13 -53.23 9.60 -3.14
N VAL A 14 -53.72 10.85 -3.11
CA VAL A 14 -52.91 12.03 -2.78
C VAL A 14 -52.68 11.97 -1.28
N GLY A 15 -51.49 11.54 -0.89
CA GLY A 15 -51.01 11.54 0.51
C GLY A 15 -50.04 12.69 0.74
N ALA A 16 -50.33 13.53 1.72
CA ALA A 16 -49.51 14.64 2.17
C ALA A 16 -48.07 14.21 2.51
N PRO A 17 -47.06 15.09 2.34
CA PRO A 17 -45.69 14.78 2.71
C PRO A 17 -45.57 14.54 4.23
N PRO A 18 -44.89 13.50 4.67
CA PRO A 18 -44.62 13.29 6.08
C PRO A 18 -43.67 14.38 6.62
N PRO A 19 -43.79 14.73 7.91
CA PRO A 19 -42.91 15.71 8.52
C PRO A 19 -41.47 15.26 8.49
N ALA A 20 -40.58 16.22 8.25
CA ALA A 20 -39.13 16.02 8.23
C ALA A 20 -38.68 15.37 9.55
N THR A 21 -38.38 14.07 9.51
CA THR A 21 -37.69 13.41 10.58
C THR A 21 -36.24 13.87 10.55
N THR A 22 -35.85 14.58 11.57
CA THR A 22 -34.47 14.90 11.94
C THR A 22 -33.62 13.61 11.80
N SER A 23 -32.68 13.60 10.85
CA SER A 23 -31.77 12.48 10.67
C SER A 23 -30.86 12.39 11.86
N THR A 24 -31.21 11.53 12.78
CA THR A 24 -30.34 11.03 13.85
C THR A 24 -29.13 10.38 13.18
N GLY A 25 -27.95 10.78 13.60
CA GLY A 25 -26.62 10.49 13.07
C GLY A 25 -26.48 9.15 12.36
N ALA A 26 -26.10 9.23 11.11
CA ALA A 26 -25.58 8.09 10.39
C ALA A 26 -24.39 7.53 11.18
N ALA A 27 -24.52 6.31 11.68
CA ALA A 27 -23.41 5.60 12.26
C ALA A 27 -22.30 5.55 11.19
N ALA A 28 -21.17 6.18 11.47
CA ALA A 28 -20.02 6.18 10.58
C ALA A 28 -19.63 4.73 10.30
N SER A 29 -19.62 4.33 9.06
CA SER A 29 -19.08 3.02 8.65
C SER A 29 -17.67 2.87 9.19
N PRO A 30 -17.26 1.68 9.65
CA PRO A 30 -15.91 1.51 10.14
C PRO A 30 -14.92 1.88 9.02
N PRO A 31 -13.83 2.59 9.34
CA PRO A 31 -12.87 3.05 8.34
C PRO A 31 -12.33 1.87 7.54
N GLY A 32 -12.35 2.02 6.22
CA GLY A 32 -11.81 1.04 5.28
C GLY A 32 -10.34 0.78 5.54
N PHE A 33 -9.82 -0.28 4.93
CA PHE A 33 -8.42 -0.64 5.10
C PHE A 33 -7.47 0.48 4.61
N ALA A 34 -7.79 1.11 3.47
CA ALA A 34 -7.05 2.27 2.94
C ALA A 34 -7.02 3.44 3.94
N ASP A 35 -8.13 3.70 4.64
CA ASP A 35 -8.20 4.75 5.66
C ASP A 35 -7.31 4.42 6.88
N ARG A 36 -7.25 3.15 7.26
CA ARG A 36 -6.38 2.72 8.38
C ARG A 36 -4.91 2.84 8.01
N MET A 37 -4.55 2.48 6.79
CA MET A 37 -3.18 2.62 6.30
C MET A 37 -2.81 4.10 6.14
N SER A 38 -3.69 4.90 5.57
CA SER A 38 -3.50 6.35 5.46
C SER A 38 -3.29 6.99 6.84
N SER A 39 -4.08 6.62 7.83
CA SER A 39 -3.91 7.16 9.19
C SER A 39 -2.63 6.69 9.90
N MET A 40 -2.11 5.51 9.56
CA MET A 40 -0.81 5.04 10.06
C MET A 40 0.37 5.79 9.42
N VAL A 41 0.25 6.11 8.13
CA VAL A 41 1.33 6.78 7.37
C VAL A 41 1.30 8.29 7.58
N PHE A 42 0.11 8.89 7.62
CA PHE A 42 -0.08 10.34 7.59
C PHE A 42 -0.71 10.91 8.87
N GLY A 43 -0.99 10.06 9.84
CA GLY A 43 -1.70 10.44 11.07
C GLY A 43 -3.24 10.44 10.90
N PRO A 44 -3.98 10.65 11.98
CA PRO A 44 -5.44 10.74 11.92
C PRO A 44 -5.86 11.94 11.06
N PRO A 45 -6.98 11.85 10.32
CA PRO A 45 -7.49 12.97 9.54
C PRO A 45 -7.76 14.17 10.47
N PRO A 46 -7.46 15.40 10.02
CA PRO A 46 -7.71 16.60 10.81
C PRO A 46 -9.20 16.70 11.13
N LYS A 47 -9.50 17.09 12.38
CA LYS A 47 -10.88 17.30 12.82
C LYS A 47 -11.52 18.44 12.02
N PRO A 48 -12.83 18.36 11.66
CA PRO A 48 -13.51 19.45 10.99
C PRO A 48 -13.43 20.72 11.84
N GLY A 49 -12.72 21.73 11.34
CA GLY A 49 -12.52 23.03 12.03
C GLY A 49 -11.06 23.41 12.35
N GLU A 50 -10.12 22.48 12.28
CA GLU A 50 -8.70 22.82 12.39
C GLU A 50 -8.14 23.10 11.00
N GLY A 51 -7.79 24.34 10.80
CA GLY A 51 -7.17 25.00 9.65
C GLY A 51 -7.09 24.19 8.36
N LYS A 52 -7.68 24.71 7.28
CA LYS A 52 -7.52 24.19 5.94
C LYS A 52 -6.03 24.06 5.59
N VAL A 53 -5.44 22.93 5.91
CA VAL A 53 -4.31 22.44 5.12
C VAL A 53 -4.98 21.93 3.84
N GLU A 54 -4.95 22.75 2.81
CA GLU A 54 -5.35 22.36 1.46
C GLU A 54 -4.55 21.10 1.12
N PRO A 55 -5.19 19.96 0.82
CA PRO A 55 -4.42 18.77 0.45
C PRO A 55 -3.53 19.17 -0.73
N PRO A 56 -2.22 18.80 -0.72
CA PRO A 56 -1.34 19.11 -1.83
C PRO A 56 -1.97 18.62 -3.12
N ASP A 57 -1.89 19.42 -4.17
CA ASP A 57 -2.42 19.07 -5.50
C ASP A 57 -1.85 17.69 -5.87
N PRO A 58 -2.69 16.70 -6.27
CA PRO A 58 -2.21 15.38 -6.68
C PRO A 58 -1.11 15.43 -7.74
N THR A 59 -1.00 16.54 -8.48
CA THR A 59 0.05 16.79 -9.47
C THR A 59 1.41 17.13 -8.87
N ASP A 60 1.45 17.54 -7.60
CA ASP A 60 2.68 17.96 -6.91
C ASP A 60 3.49 16.81 -6.31
N CYS A 61 2.99 15.60 -6.39
CA CYS A 61 3.63 14.40 -5.85
C CYS A 61 3.77 13.32 -6.92
N PRO A 62 4.99 12.84 -7.22
CA PRO A 62 5.20 11.74 -8.15
C PRO A 62 4.32 10.53 -7.84
N MET A 63 3.81 9.86 -8.87
CA MET A 63 3.01 8.65 -8.70
C MET A 63 3.85 7.56 -8.02
N VAL A 64 3.21 6.74 -7.17
CA VAL A 64 3.83 5.54 -6.60
C VAL A 64 3.24 4.29 -7.24
N THR A 65 4.10 3.35 -7.64
CA THR A 65 3.69 2.09 -8.26
C THR A 65 4.63 0.95 -7.87
N VAL A 66 4.14 -0.28 -8.03
CA VAL A 66 4.98 -1.46 -7.85
C VAL A 66 5.83 -1.67 -9.10
N ARG A 67 7.15 -1.85 -8.91
CA ARG A 67 8.02 -2.16 -10.04
C ARG A 67 7.63 -3.51 -10.65
N GLN A 68 7.58 -3.56 -11.98
CA GLN A 68 7.27 -4.79 -12.69
C GLN A 68 8.20 -5.93 -12.27
N GLY A 69 7.62 -7.09 -11.96
CA GLY A 69 8.36 -8.27 -11.49
C GLY A 69 8.79 -8.24 -10.02
N ALA A 70 8.50 -7.13 -9.28
CA ALA A 70 8.90 -6.97 -7.89
C ALA A 70 7.72 -6.98 -6.88
N ALA A 71 6.51 -7.34 -7.34
CA ALA A 71 5.32 -7.40 -6.49
C ALA A 71 5.35 -8.57 -5.48
N THR A 72 6.18 -9.57 -5.76
CA THR A 72 6.28 -10.78 -4.94
C THR A 72 7.72 -11.23 -4.84
N VAL A 73 8.11 -11.74 -3.68
CA VAL A 73 9.40 -12.41 -3.46
C VAL A 73 9.16 -13.73 -2.75
N THR A 74 9.85 -14.78 -3.23
CA THR A 74 9.86 -16.11 -2.59
C THR A 74 11.23 -16.38 -2.00
N VAL A 75 11.28 -16.74 -0.73
CA VAL A 75 12.50 -17.08 -0.01
C VAL A 75 12.51 -18.57 0.28
N TYR A 76 13.57 -19.23 -0.14
CA TYR A 76 13.75 -20.67 0.02
C TYR A 76 14.69 -20.99 1.20
N GLY A 77 14.57 -22.17 1.74
CA GLY A 77 15.52 -22.72 2.68
C GLY A 77 16.79 -23.26 2.00
N SER A 78 17.66 -23.87 2.78
CA SER A 78 18.99 -24.37 2.33
C SER A 78 18.95 -25.53 1.32
N GLY A 79 17.76 -26.07 1.00
CA GLY A 79 17.58 -27.21 0.08
C GLY A 79 17.35 -26.83 -1.38
N GLY A 80 17.53 -25.54 -1.77
CA GLY A 80 17.32 -25.08 -3.15
C GLY A 80 15.89 -24.64 -3.44
N GLN A 81 15.62 -24.31 -4.71
CA GLN A 81 14.34 -23.70 -5.15
C GLN A 81 13.25 -24.74 -5.46
N ALA A 82 12.92 -25.60 -4.50
CA ALA A 82 11.82 -26.54 -4.62
C ALA A 82 10.56 -25.98 -3.90
N PRO A 83 9.34 -26.27 -4.37
CA PRO A 83 8.10 -25.83 -3.74
C PRO A 83 7.99 -26.25 -2.26
N THR A 84 8.47 -27.42 -1.92
CA THR A 84 8.51 -27.95 -0.56
C THR A 84 9.52 -27.24 0.34
N ASN A 85 10.44 -26.47 -0.24
CA ASN A 85 11.51 -25.76 0.46
C ASN A 85 11.25 -24.25 0.59
N VAL A 86 10.06 -23.79 0.26
CA VAL A 86 9.68 -22.38 0.44
C VAL A 86 9.59 -22.08 1.94
N ARG A 87 10.39 -21.13 2.42
CA ARG A 87 10.30 -20.62 3.79
C ARG A 87 9.16 -19.62 3.93
N TYR A 88 9.12 -18.63 3.05
CA TYR A 88 8.02 -17.69 2.99
C TYR A 88 7.92 -17.05 1.61
N GLN A 89 6.76 -16.53 1.31
CA GLN A 89 6.48 -15.66 0.19
C GLN A 89 5.95 -14.33 0.73
N ALA A 90 6.49 -13.22 0.26
CA ALA A 90 5.96 -11.90 0.57
C ALA A 90 5.33 -11.27 -0.68
N THR A 91 4.20 -10.58 -0.49
CA THR A 91 3.47 -9.85 -1.55
C THR A 91 3.25 -8.41 -1.14
N VAL A 92 3.41 -7.50 -2.10
CA VAL A 92 2.99 -6.10 -1.96
C VAL A 92 1.46 -6.06 -1.96
N GLY A 93 0.88 -5.33 -1.04
CA GLY A 93 -0.55 -5.00 -0.99
C GLY A 93 -0.78 -3.57 -1.44
N GLU A 94 -0.90 -2.64 -0.51
CA GLU A 94 -1.21 -1.24 -0.80
C GLU A 94 0.01 -0.33 -0.67
N LEU A 95 -0.01 0.74 -1.46
CA LEU A 95 0.98 1.81 -1.44
C LEU A 95 0.28 3.13 -1.12
N ALA A 96 0.96 3.98 -0.34
CA ALA A 96 0.52 5.33 -0.06
C ALA A 96 1.68 6.31 -0.26
N ARG A 97 1.36 7.57 -0.59
CA ARG A 97 2.35 8.63 -0.74
C ARG A 97 1.84 9.95 -0.20
N GLU A 98 2.75 10.75 0.28
CA GLU A 98 2.55 12.16 0.66
C GLU A 98 3.79 12.95 0.27
N CYS A 99 3.60 14.18 -0.24
CA CYS A 99 4.71 15.07 -0.56
C CYS A 99 4.45 16.45 0.05
N ALA A 100 5.54 17.13 0.44
CA ALA A 100 5.54 18.53 0.84
C ALA A 100 6.63 19.27 0.06
N ILE A 101 6.30 20.45 -0.47
CA ILE A 101 7.24 21.30 -1.21
C ILE A 101 7.59 22.49 -0.36
N GLN A 102 8.87 22.66 -0.06
CA GLN A 102 9.38 23.81 0.71
C GLN A 102 10.72 24.25 0.14
N GLY A 103 10.85 25.55 -0.14
CA GLY A 103 12.13 26.14 -0.54
C GLY A 103 12.77 25.48 -1.78
N GLY A 104 12.00 25.03 -2.74
CA GLY A 104 12.51 24.36 -3.93
C GLY A 104 12.94 22.90 -3.72
N THR A 105 12.56 22.29 -2.61
CA THR A 105 12.84 20.90 -2.26
C THR A 105 11.52 20.18 -2.01
N ILE A 106 11.39 18.98 -2.56
CA ILE A 106 10.28 18.07 -2.31
C ILE A 106 10.73 17.05 -1.26
N SER A 107 9.98 16.99 -0.16
CA SER A 107 10.08 15.93 0.84
C SER A 107 8.94 14.95 0.61
N ALA A 108 9.22 13.67 0.54
CA ALA A 108 8.21 12.65 0.29
C ALA A 108 8.20 11.59 1.39
N LYS A 109 7.01 11.12 1.72
CA LYS A 109 6.75 9.99 2.58
C LYS A 109 6.03 8.91 1.79
N LEU A 110 6.56 7.68 1.82
CA LEU A 110 5.98 6.53 1.15
C LEU A 110 5.60 5.47 2.17
N GLY A 111 4.42 4.90 2.04
CA GLY A 111 3.95 3.76 2.80
C GLY A 111 3.80 2.53 1.91
N LEU A 112 4.31 1.40 2.40
CA LEU A 112 4.10 0.08 1.82
C LEU A 112 3.40 -0.79 2.85
N GLN A 113 2.28 -1.38 2.47
CA GLN A 113 1.76 -2.52 3.15
C GLN A 113 1.95 -3.77 2.32
N GLY A 114 2.30 -4.84 2.98
CA GLY A 114 2.44 -6.16 2.40
C GLY A 114 2.01 -7.25 3.38
N ARG A 115 2.15 -8.47 2.95
CA ARG A 115 1.94 -9.65 3.80
C ARG A 115 2.99 -10.72 3.52
N VAL A 116 3.31 -11.46 4.54
CA VAL A 116 4.15 -12.66 4.48
C VAL A 116 3.26 -13.88 4.64
N ILE A 117 3.44 -14.87 3.77
CA ILE A 117 2.81 -16.18 3.87
C ILE A 117 3.92 -17.20 4.07
N LEU A 118 3.81 -18.00 5.13
CA LEU A 118 4.77 -19.08 5.40
C LEU A 118 4.58 -20.22 4.40
N GLY A 119 5.69 -20.72 3.89
CA GLY A 119 5.75 -21.92 3.09
C GLY A 119 6.01 -23.17 3.94
N PRO A 120 6.09 -24.37 3.30
CA PRO A 120 6.28 -25.65 3.99
C PRO A 120 7.56 -25.74 4.83
N ALA A 121 8.62 -25.04 4.43
CA ALA A 121 9.88 -24.97 5.19
C ALA A 121 9.98 -23.74 6.10
N GLY A 122 8.87 -22.98 6.25
CA GLY A 122 8.76 -21.82 7.13
C GLY A 122 8.39 -22.21 8.56
N GLY A 123 8.54 -21.25 9.46
CA GLY A 123 8.19 -21.42 10.88
C GLY A 123 8.04 -20.08 11.58
N PRO A 124 7.53 -20.07 12.82
CA PRO A 124 7.42 -18.86 13.62
C PRO A 124 8.81 -18.25 13.88
N GLY A 125 8.82 -16.95 14.15
CA GLY A 125 10.04 -16.21 14.44
C GLY A 125 10.20 -14.97 13.58
N ARG A 126 11.36 -14.32 13.67
CA ARG A 126 11.68 -13.11 12.95
C ARG A 126 12.16 -13.39 11.53
N LEU A 127 11.52 -12.77 10.58
CA LEU A 127 11.90 -12.76 9.16
C LEU A 127 12.37 -11.36 8.77
N GLU A 128 13.19 -11.27 7.72
CA GLU A 128 13.59 -10.01 7.11
C GLU A 128 13.12 -10.00 5.66
N VAL A 129 12.28 -9.03 5.33
CA VAL A 129 11.72 -8.87 3.99
C VAL A 129 12.49 -7.76 3.27
N PRO A 130 13.20 -8.06 2.17
CA PRO A 130 13.97 -7.06 1.44
C PRO A 130 13.04 -6.22 0.55
N VAL A 131 12.86 -4.95 0.92
CA VAL A 131 12.06 -3.97 0.16
C VAL A 131 12.98 -2.89 -0.39
N ARG A 132 12.78 -2.51 -1.65
CA ARG A 132 13.46 -1.40 -2.30
C ARG A 132 12.45 -0.32 -2.68
N PHE A 133 12.82 0.92 -2.37
CA PHE A 133 12.18 2.13 -2.86
C PHE A 133 13.12 2.81 -3.83
N ALA A 134 12.59 3.39 -4.89
CA ALA A 134 13.37 4.17 -5.85
C ALA A 134 12.52 5.29 -6.42
N LEU A 135 13.13 6.46 -6.63
CA LEU A 135 12.57 7.55 -7.43
C LEU A 135 13.30 7.56 -8.76
N VAL A 136 12.55 7.44 -9.83
CA VAL A 136 13.09 7.39 -11.20
C VAL A 136 12.45 8.49 -12.01
N ARG A 137 13.25 9.22 -12.77
CA ARG A 137 12.76 10.04 -13.88
C ARG A 137 12.63 9.14 -15.09
N GLU A 138 11.40 8.93 -15.52
CA GLU A 138 11.07 8.15 -16.71
C GLU A 138 11.37 8.95 -18.00
N GLY A 139 11.49 8.25 -19.12
CA GLY A 139 11.75 8.85 -20.43
C GLY A 139 12.60 7.93 -21.31
N PRO A 140 13.07 8.42 -22.46
CA PRO A 140 13.94 7.66 -23.36
C PRO A 140 15.24 7.19 -22.68
N GLU A 141 15.74 7.98 -21.73
CA GLU A 141 16.90 7.66 -20.90
C GLU A 141 16.48 7.74 -19.43
N PRO A 142 15.93 6.66 -18.86
CA PRO A 142 15.49 6.64 -17.47
C PRO A 142 16.65 6.88 -16.51
N LYS A 143 16.45 7.74 -15.52
CA LYS A 143 17.45 8.08 -14.53
C LYS A 143 16.96 7.84 -13.12
N THR A 144 17.67 7.02 -12.36
CA THR A 144 17.42 6.87 -10.93
C THR A 144 17.90 8.13 -10.21
N ILE A 145 16.97 8.82 -9.55
CA ILE A 145 17.22 10.03 -8.77
C ILE A 145 17.61 9.65 -7.35
N TRP A 146 16.91 8.69 -6.78
CA TRP A 146 17.15 8.19 -5.42
C TRP A 146 16.75 6.72 -5.33
N THR A 147 17.44 5.94 -4.52
CA THR A 147 17.06 4.55 -4.22
C THR A 147 17.59 4.12 -2.87
N GLN A 148 16.78 3.35 -2.14
CA GLN A 148 17.14 2.77 -0.86
C GLN A 148 16.54 1.37 -0.71
N MET A 149 17.31 0.46 -0.09
CA MET A 149 16.86 -0.89 0.23
C MET A 149 16.78 -1.06 1.74
N TYR A 150 15.69 -1.65 2.20
CA TYR A 150 15.40 -1.95 3.61
C TYR A 150 15.23 -3.45 3.81
N ARG A 151 15.64 -3.92 4.98
CA ARG A 151 15.30 -5.25 5.50
C ARG A 151 14.22 -5.04 6.54
N VAL A 152 12.97 -5.19 6.13
CA VAL A 152 11.82 -4.96 6.99
C VAL A 152 11.66 -6.18 7.90
N PRO A 153 11.77 -6.03 9.23
CA PRO A 153 11.56 -7.12 10.15
C PRO A 153 10.06 -7.45 10.25
N VAL A 154 9.74 -8.71 10.13
CA VAL A 154 8.37 -9.24 10.31
C VAL A 154 8.41 -10.36 11.33
N GLU A 155 7.69 -10.19 12.44
CA GLU A 155 7.53 -11.22 13.46
C GLU A 155 6.36 -12.12 13.07
N VAL A 156 6.63 -13.42 12.99
CA VAL A 156 5.61 -14.45 12.72
C VAL A 156 5.29 -15.17 14.02
N PRO A 157 4.12 -14.94 14.60
CA PRO A 157 3.68 -15.64 15.81
C PRO A 157 3.46 -17.14 15.56
N ALA A 158 3.59 -17.94 16.61
CA ALA A 158 3.26 -19.36 16.54
C ALA A 158 1.79 -19.55 16.15
N GLY A 159 1.54 -20.48 15.21
CA GLY A 159 0.19 -20.76 14.70
C GLY A 159 -0.31 -19.80 13.62
N GLN A 160 0.41 -18.75 13.30
CA GLN A 160 0.07 -17.87 12.17
C GLN A 160 0.91 -18.19 10.94
N THR A 161 0.26 -18.28 9.79
CA THR A 161 0.92 -18.54 8.50
C THR A 161 0.80 -17.38 7.53
N ASN A 162 0.01 -16.35 7.88
CA ASN A 162 -0.22 -15.15 7.08
C ASN A 162 -0.11 -13.93 8.01
N VAL A 163 0.91 -13.10 7.80
CA VAL A 163 1.21 -11.96 8.68
C VAL A 163 1.33 -10.69 7.83
N PRO A 164 0.51 -9.67 8.10
CA PRO A 164 0.67 -8.36 7.45
C PRO A 164 1.89 -7.64 8.03
N PHE A 165 2.49 -6.78 7.22
CA PHE A 165 3.53 -5.85 7.65
C PHE A 165 3.36 -4.51 6.96
N VAL A 166 3.90 -3.47 7.58
CA VAL A 166 3.93 -2.10 7.05
C VAL A 166 5.37 -1.59 7.14
N HIS A 167 5.78 -0.85 6.13
CA HIS A 167 7.01 -0.07 6.14
C HIS A 167 6.74 1.35 5.66
N ILE A 168 7.28 2.33 6.36
CA ILE A 168 7.18 3.74 6.04
C ILE A 168 8.57 4.27 5.78
N GLU A 169 8.76 4.90 4.61
CA GLU A 169 9.95 5.66 4.28
C GLU A 169 9.61 7.14 4.27
N ASP A 170 10.20 7.91 5.17
CA ASP A 170 9.93 9.34 5.40
C ASP A 170 11.15 10.26 5.20
N LYS A 171 12.27 9.70 4.74
CA LYS A 171 13.53 10.43 4.56
C LYS A 171 13.86 10.76 3.11
N ILE A 172 12.85 10.69 2.23
CA ILE A 172 13.05 11.00 0.82
C ILE A 172 13.02 12.52 0.65
N SER A 173 14.08 13.05 0.05
CA SER A 173 14.17 14.47 -0.28
C SER A 173 14.92 14.66 -1.58
N PHE A 174 14.40 15.51 -2.47
CA PHE A 174 15.04 15.82 -3.76
C PHE A 174 14.67 17.23 -4.22
N PRO A 175 15.51 17.89 -5.05
CA PRO A 175 15.21 19.20 -5.60
C PRO A 175 13.94 19.16 -6.47
N THR A 176 13.12 20.22 -6.39
CA THR A 176 11.99 20.39 -7.29
C THR A 176 12.50 20.54 -8.73
N PRO A 177 12.10 19.65 -9.66
CA PRO A 177 12.52 19.76 -11.05
C PRO A 177 11.91 21.00 -11.72
N PRO A 178 12.57 21.59 -12.72
CA PRO A 178 12.03 22.75 -13.42
C PRO A 178 10.82 22.39 -14.29
N GLY A 179 9.87 23.33 -14.40
CA GLY A 179 8.71 23.21 -15.28
C GLY A 179 7.86 21.98 -15.01
N ARG A 180 7.58 21.21 -16.04
CA ARG A 180 6.74 19.99 -15.96
C ARG A 180 7.53 18.70 -15.83
N GLU A 181 8.82 18.76 -15.56
CA GLU A 181 9.65 17.54 -15.44
C GLU A 181 9.19 16.61 -14.30
N LEU A 182 8.51 17.15 -13.27
CA LEU A 182 8.00 16.34 -12.16
C LEU A 182 7.00 15.26 -12.61
N GLU A 183 6.28 15.51 -13.71
CA GLU A 183 5.34 14.55 -14.29
C GLU A 183 6.03 13.26 -14.77
N ALA A 184 7.33 13.33 -15.08
CA ALA A 184 8.12 12.18 -15.49
C ALA A 184 8.72 11.42 -14.29
N TYR A 185 8.52 11.88 -13.06
CA TYR A 185 9.06 11.23 -11.87
C TYR A 185 8.07 10.19 -11.35
N VAL A 186 8.58 9.00 -11.05
CA VAL A 186 7.78 7.89 -10.54
C VAL A 186 8.50 7.23 -9.35
N PHE A 187 7.79 7.05 -8.26
CA PHE A 187 8.25 6.21 -7.17
C PHE A 187 7.95 4.74 -7.49
N TYR A 188 8.99 3.95 -7.52
CA TYR A 188 8.91 2.49 -7.62
C TYR A 188 9.13 1.86 -6.26
N VAL A 189 8.25 0.94 -5.91
CA VAL A 189 8.37 0.12 -4.71
C VAL A 189 8.32 -1.35 -5.10
N GLY A 190 9.06 -2.19 -4.42
CA GLY A 190 9.01 -3.62 -4.67
C GLY A 190 10.02 -4.40 -3.85
N PHE A 191 9.94 -5.72 -3.96
CA PHE A 191 10.90 -6.59 -3.29
C PHE A 191 12.21 -6.66 -4.06
N ASP A 192 13.32 -6.59 -3.32
CA ASP A 192 14.66 -6.75 -3.87
C ASP A 192 15.08 -8.23 -3.81
N GLN A 193 15.00 -8.91 -4.94
CA GLN A 193 15.40 -10.32 -5.04
C GLN A 193 16.89 -10.54 -4.75
N GLN A 194 17.74 -9.54 -5.01
CA GLN A 194 19.18 -9.62 -4.67
C GLN A 194 19.40 -9.43 -3.17
N GLY A 195 18.44 -8.83 -2.47
CA GLY A 195 18.44 -8.68 -1.02
C GLY A 195 18.12 -9.98 -0.27
N VAL A 196 17.62 -11.00 -0.97
CA VAL A 196 17.38 -12.32 -0.39
C VAL A 196 18.74 -13.03 -0.23
N ARG A 197 19.39 -12.80 0.90
CA ARG A 197 20.60 -13.57 1.23
C ARG A 197 20.17 -14.94 1.75
N GLU A 198 20.67 -16.02 1.13
CA GLU A 198 20.77 -17.29 1.81
C GLU A 198 21.52 -17.10 3.13
N PRO A 199 21.10 -17.79 4.23
CA PRO A 199 21.90 -17.82 5.45
C PRO A 199 23.30 -18.34 5.05
N GLN A 200 24.29 -17.48 5.07
CA GLN A 200 25.67 -17.92 4.90
C GLN A 200 25.94 -18.98 5.95
N ARG A 201 26.16 -20.23 5.54
CA ARG A 201 26.73 -21.23 6.39
C ARG A 201 28.04 -20.63 6.92
N ARG A 202 28.06 -20.26 8.18
CA ARG A 202 29.31 -20.00 8.89
C ARG A 202 30.16 -21.24 8.68
N GLY A 203 31.15 -21.13 7.80
CA GLY A 203 32.08 -22.20 7.50
C GLY A 203 32.64 -22.74 8.81
N GLN A 204 32.40 -24.00 9.06
CA GLN A 204 33.21 -24.76 9.99
C GLN A 204 34.67 -24.66 9.52
N ARG A 205 35.41 -23.74 10.13
CA ARG A 205 36.86 -23.81 10.10
C ARG A 205 37.22 -25.02 10.98
N ARG A 206 37.68 -26.07 10.33
CA ARG A 206 38.46 -27.12 10.99
C ARG A 206 39.83 -26.56 11.35
#